data_46606d9fc32e38712c2fac10ddd383fb
#
_entry.id   46606d9fc32e38712c2fac10ddd383fb
#
_cell.length_a   1.000
_cell.length_b   1.000
_cell.length_c   1.000
_cell.angle_alpha   90.00
_cell.angle_beta   90.00
_cell.angle_gamma   90.00
#
_symmetry.space_group_name_H-M   'P 1'
#
loop_
_entity.id
_entity.type
_entity.pdbx_description
1 polymer ?
#
loop_
_entity_poly.entity_id
_entity_poly.type
_entity_poly.pdbx_seq_one_letter_code
_entity_poly.pdbx_strand_id
1 'polypeptide(L)'
;LKAAIGDKYLESPEDDWLEEIRLFATERMMDMIRADLAQLGVVMDSFYSEKSLYGTGLIEKAIAELDAKGLIYRGTLEPPKGKLPDDWEPREQTLFKSTDHGDDVDRPVQKSDGAWTYFAPDIAYHYDKVQRGFDQLIDVFGADHGGYVKRMKAAVSALSDGRVPLDIKLTQLVKLYKNGEPFKMSKRAGTFVTLRDVVDAVGKDVTRFHMLTRKNDAPLDFDFDKVTEQSKDNPVFYVQYAHARVKSVMRKAVEAGVDVSDAALAGADLSKLSHEAEIGVAKKLAEWPRLVEIAANGHEPHKIAFYLYDLASDLHGLWNRGNDDVSLRFLQDGDNDTTQSKIALIRAVSVVIASGLGILGVTPAEEMR
;
A
#
# COMPACT_ATOMS: atom_id res chain seq x y z
N LEU A 1 -31.47 4.32 -8.95
CA LEU A 1 -31.92 4.25 -10.33
C LEU A 1 -33.28 4.93 -10.50
N LYS A 2 -34.36 4.47 -9.84
CA LYS A 2 -35.70 5.06 -9.97
C LYS A 2 -35.75 6.57 -9.73
N ALA A 3 -34.99 7.08 -8.76
CA ALA A 3 -34.91 8.52 -8.49
C ALA A 3 -34.21 9.31 -9.63
N ALA A 4 -33.36 8.68 -10.41
CA ALA A 4 -32.60 9.33 -11.48
C ALA A 4 -33.30 9.27 -12.85
N ILE A 5 -33.91 8.14 -13.18
CA ILE A 5 -34.51 7.90 -14.52
C ILE A 5 -36.02 7.63 -14.50
N GLY A 6 -36.65 7.60 -13.32
CA GLY A 6 -38.09 7.38 -13.17
C GLY A 6 -38.52 6.03 -13.72
N ASP A 7 -39.65 6.04 -14.41
CA ASP A 7 -40.27 4.86 -15.01
C ASP A 7 -40.00 4.76 -16.56
N LYS A 8 -38.99 5.51 -17.06
CA LYS A 8 -38.65 5.70 -18.49
C LYS A 8 -38.58 4.38 -19.27
N TYR A 9 -38.12 3.29 -18.64
CA TYR A 9 -37.84 2.03 -19.34
C TYR A 9 -38.69 0.84 -18.92
N LEU A 10 -39.77 1.05 -18.13
CA LEU A 10 -40.57 -0.07 -17.62
C LEU A 10 -41.19 -0.96 -18.72
N GLU A 11 -41.51 -0.39 -19.86
CA GLU A 11 -42.11 -1.11 -21.00
C GLU A 11 -41.22 -1.12 -22.23
N SER A 12 -39.94 -0.70 -22.10
CA SER A 12 -39.01 -0.64 -23.23
C SER A 12 -38.28 -1.96 -23.43
N PRO A 13 -37.94 -2.34 -24.71
CA PRO A 13 -37.07 -3.46 -24.99
C PRO A 13 -35.71 -3.31 -24.30
N GLU A 14 -35.05 -4.46 -24.03
CA GLU A 14 -33.75 -4.49 -23.34
C GLU A 14 -32.69 -3.65 -24.04
N ASP A 15 -32.61 -3.68 -25.34
CA ASP A 15 -31.65 -2.95 -26.16
C ASP A 15 -31.72 -1.44 -25.98
N ASP A 16 -32.87 -0.89 -25.59
CA ASP A 16 -33.08 0.54 -25.42
C ASP A 16 -32.52 1.07 -24.09
N TRP A 17 -32.40 0.21 -23.08
CA TRP A 17 -32.04 0.65 -21.74
C TRP A 17 -30.79 0.00 -21.13
N LEU A 18 -30.40 -1.19 -21.61
CA LEU A 18 -29.34 -1.98 -20.98
C LEU A 18 -28.02 -1.19 -20.84
N GLU A 19 -27.61 -0.52 -21.92
CA GLU A 19 -26.35 0.24 -21.91
C GLU A 19 -26.43 1.48 -21.00
N GLU A 20 -27.56 2.22 -21.03
CA GLU A 20 -27.72 3.40 -20.16
C GLU A 20 -27.75 3.01 -18.67
N ILE A 21 -28.49 1.94 -18.34
CA ILE A 21 -28.55 1.44 -16.97
C ILE A 21 -27.20 0.89 -16.51
N ARG A 22 -26.49 0.17 -17.39
CA ARG A 22 -25.16 -0.34 -17.09
C ARG A 22 -24.16 0.77 -16.80
N LEU A 23 -24.12 1.80 -17.62
CA LEU A 23 -23.24 2.95 -17.43
C LEU A 23 -23.59 3.68 -16.15
N PHE A 24 -24.87 3.94 -15.89
CA PHE A 24 -25.32 4.56 -14.65
C PHE A 24 -24.90 3.75 -13.41
N ALA A 25 -25.13 2.44 -13.43
CA ALA A 25 -24.77 1.57 -12.30
C ALA A 25 -23.25 1.55 -12.07
N THR A 26 -22.47 1.41 -13.16
CA THR A 26 -21.02 1.42 -13.09
C THR A 26 -20.50 2.74 -12.51
N GLU A 27 -21.03 3.88 -12.95
CA GLU A 27 -20.62 5.18 -12.44
C GLU A 27 -20.92 5.34 -10.94
N ARG A 28 -22.12 4.92 -10.48
CA ARG A 28 -22.46 4.95 -9.06
C ARG A 28 -21.56 4.04 -8.21
N MET A 29 -21.25 2.86 -8.73
CA MET A 29 -20.30 1.96 -8.06
C MET A 29 -18.89 2.57 -8.01
N MET A 30 -18.44 3.21 -9.08
CA MET A 30 -17.15 3.90 -9.11
C MET A 30 -17.10 5.10 -8.14
N ASP A 31 -18.21 5.84 -7.99
CA ASP A 31 -18.29 6.91 -6.99
C ASP A 31 -18.14 6.36 -5.57
N MET A 32 -18.78 5.23 -5.26
CA MET A 32 -18.62 4.55 -3.97
C MET A 32 -17.18 4.10 -3.75
N ILE A 33 -16.56 3.47 -4.75
CA ILE A 33 -15.16 3.02 -4.68
C ILE A 33 -14.22 4.19 -4.42
N ARG A 34 -14.37 5.29 -5.15
CA ARG A 34 -13.56 6.50 -4.96
C ARG A 34 -13.72 7.07 -3.55
N ALA A 35 -14.96 7.13 -3.05
CA ALA A 35 -15.26 7.63 -1.71
C ALA A 35 -14.66 6.75 -0.61
N ASP A 36 -14.76 5.42 -0.74
CA ASP A 36 -14.23 4.47 0.23
C ASP A 36 -12.68 4.48 0.25
N LEU A 37 -12.06 4.54 -0.92
CA LEU A 37 -10.61 4.67 -1.02
C LEU A 37 -10.12 6.01 -0.44
N ALA A 38 -10.81 7.11 -0.75
CA ALA A 38 -10.46 8.44 -0.20
C ALA A 38 -10.59 8.47 1.33
N GLN A 39 -11.59 7.80 1.90
CA GLN A 39 -11.75 7.68 3.35
C GLN A 39 -10.57 6.94 3.99
N LEU A 40 -10.02 5.93 3.31
CA LEU A 40 -8.78 5.26 3.74
C LEU A 40 -7.52 6.11 3.44
N GLY A 41 -7.63 7.23 2.77
CA GLY A 41 -6.51 8.07 2.34
C GLY A 41 -5.77 7.50 1.13
N VAL A 42 -6.44 6.73 0.28
CA VAL A 42 -5.93 6.23 -0.99
C VAL A 42 -6.56 7.03 -2.12
N VAL A 43 -5.75 7.81 -2.81
CA VAL A 43 -6.16 8.62 -3.97
C VAL A 43 -5.47 8.07 -5.20
N MET A 44 -6.25 7.61 -6.18
CA MET A 44 -5.73 7.10 -7.45
C MET A 44 -5.65 8.23 -8.47
N ASP A 45 -4.53 8.33 -9.18
CA ASP A 45 -4.35 9.29 -10.27
C ASP A 45 -5.21 8.93 -11.49
N SER A 46 -5.46 7.63 -11.70
CA SER A 46 -6.24 7.13 -12.83
C SER A 46 -7.02 5.88 -12.47
N PHE A 47 -8.28 5.84 -12.90
CA PHE A 47 -9.11 4.64 -12.94
C PHE A 47 -9.25 4.22 -14.40
N TYR A 48 -8.53 3.17 -14.80
CA TYR A 48 -8.51 2.68 -16.16
C TYR A 48 -9.66 1.70 -16.41
N SER A 49 -10.42 1.91 -17.48
CA SER A 49 -11.54 1.01 -17.82
C SER A 49 -11.06 -0.08 -18.76
N GLU A 50 -11.18 -1.34 -18.36
CA GLU A 50 -10.89 -2.50 -19.23
C GLU A 50 -11.73 -2.47 -20.51
N LYS A 51 -12.99 -2.02 -20.43
CA LYS A 51 -13.85 -1.85 -21.61
C LYS A 51 -13.22 -0.97 -22.68
N SER A 52 -12.40 0.02 -22.28
CA SER A 52 -11.72 0.92 -23.23
C SER A 52 -10.62 0.23 -24.05
N LEU A 53 -10.22 -0.97 -23.69
CA LEU A 53 -9.28 -1.78 -24.48
C LEU A 53 -9.93 -2.40 -25.73
N TYR A 54 -11.24 -2.64 -25.66
CA TYR A 54 -11.97 -3.30 -26.74
C TYR A 54 -12.50 -2.30 -27.76
N GLY A 55 -12.44 -2.64 -29.04
CA GLY A 55 -12.94 -1.82 -30.15
C GLY A 55 -12.11 -0.56 -30.46
N THR A 56 -11.00 -0.34 -29.74
CA THR A 56 -10.06 0.78 -29.97
C THR A 56 -8.83 0.37 -30.78
N GLY A 57 -8.65 -0.91 -31.05
CA GLY A 57 -7.49 -1.47 -31.72
C GLY A 57 -6.25 -1.62 -30.82
N LEU A 58 -6.37 -1.34 -29.50
CA LEU A 58 -5.21 -1.39 -28.60
C LEU A 58 -4.73 -2.82 -28.35
N ILE A 59 -5.65 -3.79 -28.22
CA ILE A 59 -5.30 -5.22 -28.10
C ILE A 59 -4.57 -5.67 -29.35
N GLU A 60 -5.15 -5.39 -30.51
CA GLU A 60 -4.58 -5.73 -31.82
C GLU A 60 -3.18 -5.12 -31.98
N LYS A 61 -3.00 -3.86 -31.57
CA LYS A 61 -1.73 -3.15 -31.63
C LYS A 61 -0.68 -3.78 -30.73
N ALA A 62 -1.03 -4.14 -29.49
CA ALA A 62 -0.11 -4.77 -28.56
C ALA A 62 0.32 -6.17 -29.04
N ILE A 63 -0.61 -6.94 -29.61
CA ILE A 63 -0.30 -8.26 -30.19
C ILE A 63 0.54 -8.12 -31.47
N ALA A 64 0.24 -7.14 -32.33
CA ALA A 64 1.04 -6.87 -33.52
C ALA A 64 2.46 -6.44 -33.20
N GLU A 65 2.69 -5.72 -32.11
CA GLU A 65 4.04 -5.37 -31.61
C GLU A 65 4.83 -6.62 -31.23
N LEU A 66 4.20 -7.59 -30.55
CA LEU A 66 4.81 -8.87 -30.23
C LEU A 66 5.04 -9.73 -31.49
N ASP A 67 4.12 -9.69 -32.46
CA ASP A 67 4.25 -10.40 -33.73
C ASP A 67 5.41 -9.86 -34.58
N ALA A 68 5.58 -8.55 -34.64
CA ALA A 68 6.69 -7.90 -35.32
C ALA A 68 8.07 -8.32 -34.75
N LYS A 69 8.11 -8.74 -33.48
CA LYS A 69 9.28 -9.30 -32.80
C LYS A 69 9.42 -10.81 -32.99
N GLY A 70 8.52 -11.46 -33.76
CA GLY A 70 8.51 -12.91 -34.00
C GLY A 70 8.09 -13.74 -32.77
N LEU A 71 7.37 -13.11 -31.83
CA LEU A 71 6.95 -13.72 -30.58
C LEU A 71 5.51 -14.27 -30.62
N ILE A 72 4.80 -14.13 -31.73
CA ILE A 72 3.47 -14.68 -31.95
C ILE A 72 3.51 -15.81 -32.98
N TYR A 73 2.81 -16.90 -32.73
CA TYR A 73 2.69 -18.02 -33.66
C TYR A 73 1.38 -18.78 -33.51
N ARG A 74 1.06 -19.62 -34.49
CA ARG A 74 -0.08 -20.55 -34.43
C ARG A 74 0.39 -21.91 -33.96
N GLY A 75 -0.31 -22.48 -32.97
CA GLY A 75 0.09 -23.76 -32.41
C GLY A 75 -0.97 -24.34 -31.47
N THR A 76 -0.73 -25.59 -31.05
CA THR A 76 -1.58 -26.29 -30.08
C THR A 76 -0.73 -26.56 -28.85
N LEU A 77 -1.22 -26.15 -27.69
CA LEU A 77 -0.58 -26.44 -26.40
C LEU A 77 -0.92 -27.85 -25.93
N GLU A 78 0.04 -28.53 -25.34
CA GLU A 78 -0.21 -29.75 -24.60
C GLU A 78 -1.12 -29.49 -23.37
N PRO A 79 -1.98 -30.43 -23.00
CA PRO A 79 -2.80 -30.26 -21.81
C PRO A 79 -1.90 -30.10 -20.58
N PRO A 80 -2.14 -29.10 -19.74
CA PRO A 80 -1.36 -28.91 -18.53
C PRO A 80 -1.55 -30.07 -17.56
N LYS A 81 -0.50 -30.39 -16.80
CA LYS A 81 -0.58 -31.40 -15.73
C LYS A 81 -1.50 -30.89 -14.62
N GLY A 82 -2.59 -31.59 -14.35
CA GLY A 82 -3.53 -31.25 -13.29
C GLY A 82 -4.90 -30.78 -13.81
N LYS A 83 -5.55 -29.84 -13.08
CA LYS A 83 -6.83 -29.28 -13.48
C LYS A 83 -6.64 -28.41 -14.72
N LEU A 84 -7.41 -28.70 -15.77
CA LEU A 84 -7.39 -27.88 -17.00
C LEU A 84 -7.82 -26.44 -16.69
N PRO A 85 -7.12 -25.43 -17.18
CA PRO A 85 -7.58 -24.04 -17.16
C PRO A 85 -8.89 -23.88 -17.94
N ASP A 86 -9.73 -22.96 -17.53
CA ASP A 86 -11.03 -22.71 -18.17
C ASP A 86 -10.91 -22.21 -19.62
N ASP A 87 -9.74 -21.67 -19.99
CA ASP A 87 -9.40 -21.16 -21.32
C ASP A 87 -8.58 -22.15 -22.18
N TRP A 88 -8.34 -23.39 -21.68
CA TRP A 88 -7.60 -24.39 -22.44
C TRP A 88 -8.46 -25.07 -23.51
N GLU A 89 -7.94 -25.14 -24.74
CA GLU A 89 -8.56 -25.81 -25.87
C GLU A 89 -7.57 -26.75 -26.56
N PRO A 90 -8.01 -27.99 -26.96
CA PRO A 90 -7.17 -28.92 -27.73
C PRO A 90 -7.19 -28.57 -29.23
N ARG A 91 -7.02 -27.28 -29.55
CA ARG A 91 -7.12 -26.74 -30.92
C ARG A 91 -5.99 -25.78 -31.17
N GLU A 92 -5.76 -25.52 -32.46
CA GLU A 92 -4.78 -24.49 -32.84
C GLU A 92 -5.27 -23.11 -32.43
N GLN A 93 -4.39 -22.37 -31.73
CA GLN A 93 -4.64 -21.05 -31.19
C GLN A 93 -3.52 -20.09 -31.61
N THR A 94 -3.71 -18.79 -31.41
CA THR A 94 -2.62 -17.82 -31.48
C THR A 94 -1.91 -17.75 -30.14
N LEU A 95 -0.61 -18.05 -30.13
CA LEU A 95 0.20 -18.18 -28.94
C LEU A 95 1.29 -17.11 -28.88
N PHE A 96 1.57 -16.64 -27.69
CA PHE A 96 2.73 -15.80 -27.35
C PHE A 96 3.86 -16.67 -26.78
N LYS A 97 5.07 -16.54 -27.33
CA LYS A 97 6.29 -17.22 -26.86
C LYS A 97 6.79 -16.63 -25.54
N SER A 98 5.98 -16.76 -24.48
CA SER A 98 6.32 -16.24 -23.18
C SER A 98 7.50 -16.95 -22.52
N THR A 99 7.81 -18.18 -22.97
CA THR A 99 8.97 -18.95 -22.52
C THR A 99 10.30 -18.26 -22.87
N ASP A 100 10.38 -17.55 -23.99
CA ASP A 100 11.55 -16.77 -24.39
C ASP A 100 11.84 -15.60 -23.42
N HIS A 101 10.87 -15.24 -22.57
CA HIS A 101 10.93 -14.16 -21.60
C HIS A 101 10.76 -14.63 -20.15
N GLY A 102 10.93 -15.93 -19.87
CA GLY A 102 11.02 -16.47 -18.50
C GLY A 102 9.72 -17.01 -17.93
N ASP A 103 8.66 -17.22 -18.74
CA ASP A 103 7.49 -18.02 -18.33
C ASP A 103 7.80 -19.54 -18.47
N ASP A 104 6.97 -20.37 -17.87
CA ASP A 104 7.14 -21.84 -17.88
C ASP A 104 6.54 -22.49 -19.13
N VAL A 105 5.59 -21.85 -19.79
CA VAL A 105 4.88 -22.35 -20.98
C VAL A 105 4.36 -21.17 -21.80
N ASP A 106 4.32 -21.33 -23.12
CA ASP A 106 3.73 -20.34 -24.01
C ASP A 106 2.25 -20.15 -23.75
N ARG A 107 1.73 -18.93 -23.99
CA ARG A 107 0.39 -18.57 -23.56
C ARG A 107 -0.53 -18.24 -24.74
N PRO A 108 -1.78 -18.74 -24.71
CA PRO A 108 -2.75 -18.36 -25.73
C PRO A 108 -3.19 -16.91 -25.53
N VAL A 109 -3.13 -16.13 -26.61
CA VAL A 109 -3.63 -14.75 -26.65
C VAL A 109 -4.94 -14.65 -27.42
N GLN A 110 -5.18 -15.58 -28.39
CA GLN A 110 -6.43 -15.64 -29.12
C GLN A 110 -6.87 -17.10 -29.31
N LYS A 111 -8.15 -17.36 -29.08
CA LYS A 111 -8.77 -18.67 -29.22
C LYS A 111 -8.90 -19.10 -30.70
N SER A 112 -9.26 -20.36 -30.91
CA SER A 112 -9.49 -20.94 -32.26
C SER A 112 -10.62 -20.23 -33.02
N ASP A 113 -11.61 -19.69 -32.32
CA ASP A 113 -12.75 -18.94 -32.88
C ASP A 113 -12.46 -17.46 -33.17
N GLY A 114 -11.23 -16.99 -32.88
CA GLY A 114 -10.81 -15.60 -33.05
C GLY A 114 -11.08 -14.69 -31.84
N ALA A 115 -11.73 -15.18 -30.79
CA ALA A 115 -11.95 -14.40 -29.57
C ALA A 115 -10.65 -14.24 -28.79
N TRP A 116 -10.44 -13.08 -28.20
CA TRP A 116 -9.32 -12.84 -27.29
C TRP A 116 -9.44 -13.69 -26.03
N THR A 117 -8.32 -14.21 -25.53
CA THR A 117 -8.26 -14.77 -24.18
C THR A 117 -8.20 -13.62 -23.16
N TYR A 118 -8.40 -13.91 -21.87
CA TYR A 118 -8.24 -12.90 -20.82
C TYR A 118 -6.83 -12.28 -20.75
N PHE A 119 -5.83 -12.99 -21.27
CA PHE A 119 -4.46 -12.52 -21.25
C PHE A 119 -4.17 -11.42 -22.26
N ALA A 120 -4.85 -11.39 -23.40
CA ALA A 120 -4.64 -10.39 -24.45
C ALA A 120 -4.97 -8.94 -23.99
N PRO A 121 -6.13 -8.65 -23.35
CA PRO A 121 -6.39 -7.33 -22.79
C PRO A 121 -5.42 -6.95 -21.67
N ASP A 122 -4.95 -7.91 -20.86
CA ASP A 122 -3.93 -7.61 -19.84
C ASP A 122 -2.59 -7.21 -20.47
N ILE A 123 -2.19 -7.89 -21.55
CA ILE A 123 -1.00 -7.49 -22.35
C ILE A 123 -1.19 -6.06 -22.89
N ALA A 124 -2.38 -5.76 -23.45
CA ALA A 124 -2.67 -4.44 -24.00
C ALA A 124 -2.66 -3.32 -22.92
N TYR A 125 -3.18 -3.63 -21.73
CA TYR A 125 -3.14 -2.69 -20.62
C TYR A 125 -1.69 -2.40 -20.16
N HIS A 126 -0.83 -3.42 -20.11
CA HIS A 126 0.58 -3.21 -19.77
C HIS A 126 1.35 -2.54 -20.92
N TYR A 127 0.97 -2.80 -22.16
CA TYR A 127 1.48 -2.05 -23.31
C TYR A 127 1.17 -0.55 -23.15
N ASP A 128 -0.06 -0.19 -22.79
CA ASP A 128 -0.43 1.20 -22.49
C ASP A 128 0.42 1.80 -21.36
N LYS A 129 0.65 1.07 -20.26
CA LYS A 129 1.54 1.52 -19.16
C LYS A 129 2.98 1.78 -19.67
N VAL A 130 3.53 0.90 -20.50
CA VAL A 130 4.86 1.09 -21.09
C VAL A 130 4.88 2.31 -22.00
N GLN A 131 3.83 2.53 -22.81
CA GLN A 131 3.74 3.69 -23.72
C GLN A 131 3.59 5.03 -22.96
N ARG A 132 3.03 5.01 -21.75
CA ARG A 132 2.97 6.20 -20.87
C ARG A 132 4.34 6.60 -20.31
N GLY A 133 5.38 5.82 -20.53
CA GLY A 133 6.78 6.18 -20.23
C GLY A 133 7.18 5.98 -18.77
N PHE A 134 6.57 5.05 -18.06
CA PHE A 134 7.02 4.67 -16.72
C PHE A 134 8.31 3.84 -16.79
N ASP A 135 9.27 4.15 -15.92
CA ASP A 135 10.54 3.44 -15.82
C ASP A 135 10.43 2.10 -15.09
N GLN A 136 9.37 1.95 -14.28
CA GLN A 136 9.08 0.74 -13.50
C GLN A 136 7.57 0.57 -13.34
N LEU A 137 7.11 -0.68 -13.44
CA LEU A 137 5.73 -1.05 -13.15
C LEU A 137 5.67 -1.89 -11.86
N ILE A 138 4.66 -1.65 -11.04
CA ILE A 138 4.39 -2.42 -9.84
C ILE A 138 2.92 -2.79 -9.84
N ASP A 139 2.63 -4.09 -9.91
CA ASP A 139 1.26 -4.61 -9.78
C ASP A 139 1.04 -5.18 -8.39
N VAL A 140 -0.14 -4.98 -7.83
CA VAL A 140 -0.56 -5.58 -6.55
C VAL A 140 -1.70 -6.53 -6.80
N PHE A 141 -1.44 -7.83 -6.62
CA PHE A 141 -2.40 -8.92 -6.86
C PHE A 141 -2.73 -9.65 -5.56
N GLY A 142 -3.92 -10.28 -5.51
CA GLY A 142 -4.23 -11.27 -4.50
C GLY A 142 -3.36 -12.53 -4.65
N ALA A 143 -3.14 -13.26 -3.57
CA ALA A 143 -2.30 -14.47 -3.56
C ALA A 143 -2.80 -15.59 -4.48
N ASP A 144 -4.10 -15.60 -4.80
CA ASP A 144 -4.73 -16.51 -5.76
C ASP A 144 -4.24 -16.29 -7.21
N HIS A 145 -3.67 -15.12 -7.52
CA HIS A 145 -3.08 -14.81 -8.81
C HIS A 145 -1.59 -15.18 -8.94
N GLY A 146 -1.03 -15.98 -8.03
CA GLY A 146 0.39 -16.38 -8.06
C GLY A 146 0.85 -17.00 -9.39
N GLY A 147 -0.02 -17.81 -10.04
CA GLY A 147 0.25 -18.40 -11.35
C GLY A 147 0.26 -17.39 -12.52
N TYR A 148 -0.17 -16.15 -12.27
CA TYR A 148 -0.20 -15.09 -13.30
C TYR A 148 1.11 -14.30 -13.38
N VAL A 149 1.93 -14.34 -12.34
CA VAL A 149 3.13 -13.52 -12.18
C VAL A 149 4.12 -13.69 -13.34
N LYS A 150 4.50 -14.91 -13.67
CA LYS A 150 5.51 -15.19 -14.70
C LYS A 150 5.07 -14.72 -16.08
N ARG A 151 3.80 -15.02 -16.46
CA ARG A 151 3.27 -14.63 -17.78
C ARG A 151 3.20 -13.11 -17.96
N MET A 152 2.83 -12.36 -16.92
CA MET A 152 2.79 -10.90 -17.01
C MET A 152 4.19 -10.29 -17.08
N LYS A 153 5.12 -10.79 -16.26
CA LYS A 153 6.54 -10.37 -16.36
C LYS A 153 7.13 -10.65 -17.75
N ALA A 154 6.82 -11.81 -18.32
CA ALA A 154 7.24 -12.16 -19.66
C ALA A 154 6.66 -11.19 -20.71
N ALA A 155 5.36 -10.87 -20.61
CA ALA A 155 4.70 -9.95 -21.54
C ALA A 155 5.31 -8.54 -21.48
N VAL A 156 5.49 -7.98 -20.27
CA VAL A 156 6.10 -6.64 -20.11
C VAL A 156 7.56 -6.63 -20.58
N SER A 157 8.32 -7.67 -20.28
CA SER A 157 9.68 -7.82 -20.78
C SER A 157 9.74 -7.81 -22.31
N ALA A 158 8.86 -8.58 -22.96
CA ALA A 158 8.76 -8.63 -24.43
C ALA A 158 8.34 -7.29 -25.05
N LEU A 159 7.33 -6.63 -24.46
CA LEU A 159 6.83 -5.35 -24.95
C LEU A 159 7.84 -4.21 -24.80
N SER A 160 8.66 -4.23 -23.76
CA SER A 160 9.61 -3.18 -23.44
C SER A 160 11.07 -3.47 -23.85
N ASP A 161 11.33 -4.62 -24.50
CA ASP A 161 12.68 -5.14 -24.76
C ASP A 161 13.53 -5.21 -23.47
N GLY A 162 12.89 -5.62 -22.37
CA GLY A 162 13.51 -5.73 -21.06
C GLY A 162 13.85 -4.41 -20.36
N ARG A 163 13.46 -3.25 -20.94
CA ARG A 163 13.80 -1.93 -20.40
C ARG A 163 12.97 -1.54 -19.17
N VAL A 164 11.72 -1.98 -19.11
CA VAL A 164 10.78 -1.65 -18.03
C VAL A 164 10.59 -2.89 -17.17
N PRO A 165 11.12 -2.94 -15.95
CA PRO A 165 10.87 -4.03 -15.02
C PRO A 165 9.43 -3.98 -14.50
N LEU A 166 8.80 -5.16 -14.42
CA LEU A 166 7.53 -5.34 -13.71
C LEU A 166 7.77 -6.09 -12.40
N ASP A 167 7.46 -5.44 -11.27
CA ASP A 167 7.38 -6.11 -9.98
C ASP A 167 5.92 -6.43 -9.64
N ILE A 168 5.64 -7.65 -9.19
CA ILE A 168 4.30 -8.07 -8.79
C ILE A 168 4.32 -8.46 -7.33
N LYS A 169 3.57 -7.70 -6.52
CA LYS A 169 3.38 -7.95 -5.09
C LYS A 169 2.12 -8.77 -4.87
N LEU A 170 2.30 -9.98 -4.38
CA LEU A 170 1.18 -10.84 -3.97
C LEU A 170 0.77 -10.50 -2.55
N THR A 171 -0.51 -10.19 -2.33
CA THR A 171 -1.06 -9.87 -1.02
C THR A 171 -1.85 -11.04 -0.47
N GLN A 172 -1.57 -11.42 0.79
CA GLN A 172 -2.28 -12.48 1.49
C GLN A 172 -3.62 -11.99 2.06
N LEU A 173 -4.47 -12.95 2.43
CA LEU A 173 -5.76 -12.67 3.04
C LEU A 173 -5.60 -12.04 4.42
N VAL A 174 -6.43 -11.03 4.69
CA VAL A 174 -6.66 -10.50 6.03
C VAL A 174 -7.84 -11.23 6.65
N LYS A 175 -7.63 -11.80 7.85
CA LYS A 175 -8.69 -12.42 8.65
C LYS A 175 -9.17 -11.42 9.67
N LEU A 176 -10.46 -11.19 9.71
CA LEU A 176 -11.09 -10.28 10.66
C LEU A 176 -11.55 -11.01 11.91
N TYR A 177 -11.28 -10.41 13.07
CA TYR A 177 -11.68 -10.89 14.39
C TYR A 177 -12.41 -9.80 15.17
N LYS A 178 -13.33 -10.20 16.02
CA LYS A 178 -14.00 -9.33 16.99
C LYS A 178 -14.20 -10.10 18.29
N ASN A 179 -13.83 -9.51 19.43
CA ASN A 179 -13.80 -10.17 20.74
C ASN A 179 -13.00 -11.49 20.75
N GLY A 180 -11.90 -11.56 19.99
CA GLY A 180 -11.07 -12.76 19.87
C GLY A 180 -11.66 -13.87 18.99
N GLU A 181 -12.89 -13.71 18.47
CA GLU A 181 -13.55 -14.69 17.62
C GLU A 181 -13.49 -14.29 16.14
N PRO A 182 -13.33 -15.26 15.22
CA PRO A 182 -13.35 -14.97 13.79
C PRO A 182 -14.65 -14.30 13.35
N PHE A 183 -14.56 -13.17 12.67
CA PHE A 183 -15.72 -12.51 12.08
C PHE A 183 -16.20 -13.29 10.84
N LYS A 184 -17.31 -14.01 10.98
CA LYS A 184 -17.86 -14.86 9.92
C LYS A 184 -18.51 -14.00 8.83
N MET A 185 -17.87 -13.95 7.64
CA MET A 185 -18.42 -13.34 6.45
C MET A 185 -19.07 -14.39 5.56
N SER A 186 -20.26 -14.10 5.05
CA SER A 186 -20.95 -14.95 4.08
C SER A 186 -21.66 -14.10 3.03
N LYS A 187 -21.19 -14.19 1.78
CA LYS A 187 -21.86 -13.52 0.64
C LYS A 187 -23.33 -13.95 0.48
N ARG A 188 -23.63 -15.24 0.76
CA ARG A 188 -24.99 -15.79 0.66
C ARG A 188 -25.92 -15.27 1.76
N ALA A 189 -25.40 -15.01 2.94
CA ALA A 189 -26.16 -14.45 4.07
C ALA A 189 -26.19 -12.93 4.08
N GLY A 190 -25.55 -12.24 3.12
CA GLY A 190 -25.42 -10.80 3.10
C GLY A 190 -24.54 -10.22 4.22
N THR A 191 -23.80 -11.07 4.94
CA THR A 191 -22.88 -10.66 5.99
C THR A 191 -21.48 -10.55 5.42
N PHE A 192 -21.10 -9.36 5.00
CA PHE A 192 -19.72 -9.03 4.60
C PHE A 192 -19.33 -7.70 5.22
N VAL A 193 -18.05 -7.54 5.50
CA VAL A 193 -17.49 -6.28 6.02
C VAL A 193 -16.89 -5.52 4.85
N THR A 194 -17.36 -4.31 4.64
CA THR A 194 -16.83 -3.40 3.65
C THR A 194 -15.57 -2.69 4.18
N LEU A 195 -14.77 -2.10 3.29
CA LEU A 195 -13.66 -1.24 3.67
C LEU A 195 -14.15 -0.07 4.55
N ARG A 196 -15.30 0.50 4.20
CA ARG A 196 -15.95 1.57 4.96
C ARG A 196 -16.25 1.13 6.39
N ASP A 197 -16.84 -0.05 6.58
CA ASP A 197 -17.16 -0.57 7.92
C ASP A 197 -15.89 -0.69 8.80
N VAL A 198 -14.75 -1.10 8.20
CA VAL A 198 -13.48 -1.17 8.94
C VAL A 198 -13.00 0.23 9.34
N VAL A 199 -13.00 1.17 8.39
CA VAL A 199 -12.53 2.54 8.66
C VAL A 199 -13.46 3.27 9.64
N ASP A 200 -14.78 3.07 9.55
CA ASP A 200 -15.73 3.66 10.48
C ASP A 200 -15.60 3.07 11.89
N ALA A 201 -15.22 1.80 12.01
CA ALA A 201 -15.04 1.12 13.31
C ALA A 201 -13.75 1.53 14.04
N VAL A 202 -12.63 1.64 13.35
CA VAL A 202 -11.30 1.78 13.99
C VAL A 202 -10.52 3.04 13.52
N GLY A 203 -11.01 3.73 12.52
CA GLY A 203 -10.39 4.91 11.94
C GLY A 203 -9.33 4.59 10.85
N LYS A 204 -9.07 5.59 10.01
CA LYS A 204 -8.12 5.51 8.90
C LYS A 204 -6.71 5.15 9.37
N ASP A 205 -6.20 5.87 10.36
CA ASP A 205 -4.80 5.76 10.78
C ASP A 205 -4.48 4.39 11.38
N VAL A 206 -5.38 3.88 12.22
CA VAL A 206 -5.29 2.53 12.79
C VAL A 206 -5.33 1.48 11.68
N THR A 207 -6.29 1.58 10.76
CA THR A 207 -6.41 0.65 9.63
C THR A 207 -5.14 0.62 8.80
N ARG A 208 -4.65 1.79 8.35
CA ARG A 208 -3.43 1.88 7.52
C ARG A 208 -2.21 1.33 8.22
N PHE A 209 -1.96 1.77 9.44
CA PHE A 209 -0.77 1.34 10.17
C PHE A 209 -0.74 -0.18 10.37
N HIS A 210 -1.85 -0.77 10.85
CA HIS A 210 -1.90 -2.20 11.09
C HIS A 210 -1.79 -3.02 9.80
N MET A 211 -2.43 -2.62 8.70
CA MET A 211 -2.29 -3.28 7.40
C MET A 211 -0.85 -3.25 6.90
N LEU A 212 -0.10 -2.19 7.20
CA LEU A 212 1.29 -2.00 6.78
C LEU A 212 2.33 -2.55 7.77
N THR A 213 1.93 -3.13 8.91
CA THR A 213 2.87 -3.83 9.83
C THR A 213 3.25 -5.23 9.36
N ARG A 214 2.63 -5.73 8.30
CA ARG A 214 2.93 -7.05 7.76
C ARG A 214 3.52 -6.93 6.36
N LYS A 215 4.42 -7.84 6.04
CA LYS A 215 4.84 -8.04 4.67
C LYS A 215 3.65 -8.47 3.82
N ASN A 216 3.56 -8.02 2.58
CA ASN A 216 2.42 -8.28 1.71
C ASN A 216 2.09 -9.78 1.53
N ASP A 217 3.10 -10.66 1.53
CA ASP A 217 2.97 -12.11 1.37
C ASP A 217 2.70 -12.88 2.69
N ALA A 218 2.60 -12.17 3.82
CA ALA A 218 2.27 -12.75 5.11
C ALA A 218 0.79 -12.50 5.48
N PRO A 219 0.05 -13.50 6.00
CA PRO A 219 -1.31 -13.32 6.45
C PRO A 219 -1.38 -12.35 7.65
N LEU A 220 -2.47 -11.61 7.75
CA LEU A 220 -2.75 -10.69 8.83
C LEU A 220 -4.05 -11.09 9.53
N ASP A 221 -3.98 -11.26 10.84
CA ASP A 221 -5.15 -11.34 11.71
C ASP A 221 -5.45 -9.94 12.26
N PHE A 222 -6.59 -9.36 11.86
CA PHE A 222 -7.02 -8.02 12.23
C PHE A 222 -8.17 -8.12 13.23
N ASP A 223 -7.88 -7.84 14.50
CA ASP A 223 -8.84 -7.88 15.60
C ASP A 223 -9.26 -6.46 15.95
N PHE A 224 -10.55 -6.12 15.72
CA PHE A 224 -11.09 -4.78 15.93
C PHE A 224 -10.88 -4.23 17.35
N ASP A 225 -10.92 -5.10 18.36
CA ASP A 225 -10.76 -4.68 19.74
C ASP A 225 -9.28 -4.41 20.06
N LYS A 226 -8.37 -5.30 19.61
CA LYS A 226 -6.93 -5.15 19.85
C LYS A 226 -6.33 -3.94 19.14
N VAL A 227 -6.75 -3.65 17.90
CA VAL A 227 -6.19 -2.54 17.12
C VAL A 227 -6.64 -1.17 17.62
N THR A 228 -7.67 -1.10 18.47
CA THR A 228 -8.16 0.14 19.11
C THR A 228 -7.68 0.29 20.55
N GLU A 229 -6.99 -0.69 21.10
CA GLU A 229 -6.51 -0.67 22.48
C GLU A 229 -5.46 0.42 22.70
N GLN A 230 -5.61 1.19 23.77
CA GLN A 230 -4.66 2.24 24.16
C GLN A 230 -3.56 1.67 25.05
N SER A 231 -2.74 0.78 24.49
CA SER A 231 -1.68 0.10 25.22
C SER A 231 -0.37 0.12 24.43
N LYS A 232 0.73 -0.23 25.12
CA LYS A 232 2.04 -0.40 24.46
C LYS A 232 2.07 -1.54 23.46
N ASP A 233 1.11 -2.47 23.55
CA ASP A 233 1.01 -3.62 22.66
C ASP A 233 0.31 -3.25 21.33
N ASN A 234 -0.30 -2.06 21.27
CA ASN A 234 -0.83 -1.49 20.05
C ASN A 234 0.24 -0.60 19.37
N PRO A 235 0.85 -1.03 18.27
CA PRO A 235 2.00 -0.34 17.69
C PRO A 235 1.69 1.06 17.17
N VAL A 236 0.49 1.31 16.62
CA VAL A 236 0.13 2.65 16.16
C VAL A 236 -0.02 3.62 17.33
N PHE A 237 -0.70 3.18 18.40
CA PHE A 237 -0.85 3.97 19.61
C PHE A 237 0.53 4.31 20.21
N TYR A 238 1.42 3.30 20.28
CA TYR A 238 2.74 3.45 20.87
C TYR A 238 3.61 4.49 20.12
N VAL A 239 3.59 4.47 18.80
CA VAL A 239 4.31 5.44 17.96
C VAL A 239 3.69 6.83 18.04
N GLN A 240 2.36 6.94 17.97
CA GLN A 240 1.68 8.24 18.10
C GLN A 240 1.88 8.85 19.49
N TYR A 241 1.89 8.02 20.53
CA TYR A 241 2.15 8.47 21.89
C TYR A 241 3.58 9.01 22.06
N ALA A 242 4.58 8.41 21.40
CA ALA A 242 5.93 8.94 21.38
C ALA A 242 5.97 10.36 20.78
N HIS A 243 5.30 10.57 19.64
CA HIS A 243 5.21 11.89 19.01
C HIS A 243 4.52 12.92 19.91
N ALA A 244 3.36 12.59 20.46
CA ALA A 244 2.60 13.48 21.36
C ALA A 244 3.40 13.83 22.63
N ARG A 245 4.16 12.87 23.17
CA ARG A 245 5.07 13.13 24.31
C ARG A 245 6.14 14.17 23.97
N VAL A 246 6.81 14.04 22.82
CA VAL A 246 7.80 15.04 22.39
C VAL A 246 7.14 16.42 22.29
N LYS A 247 5.99 16.51 21.65
CA LYS A 247 5.25 17.78 21.54
C LYS A 247 4.89 18.38 22.91
N SER A 248 4.53 17.55 23.87
CA SER A 248 4.26 17.98 25.25
C SER A 248 5.53 18.57 25.95
N VAL A 249 6.67 17.90 25.75
CA VAL A 249 7.94 18.42 26.30
C VAL A 249 8.34 19.74 25.66
N MET A 250 8.19 19.85 24.34
CA MET A 250 8.48 21.10 23.61
C MET A 250 7.61 22.27 24.11
N ARG A 251 6.31 22.03 24.36
CA ARG A 251 5.45 23.07 24.97
C ARG A 251 5.94 23.50 26.34
N LYS A 252 6.30 22.55 27.21
CA LYS A 252 6.87 22.85 28.54
C LYS A 252 8.20 23.59 28.46
N ALA A 253 9.05 23.28 27.45
CA ALA A 253 10.29 24.00 27.22
C ALA A 253 10.03 25.47 26.88
N VAL A 254 9.05 25.74 26.03
CA VAL A 254 8.61 27.11 25.72
C VAL A 254 8.12 27.86 26.99
N GLU A 255 7.28 27.18 27.80
CA GLU A 255 6.80 27.73 29.09
C GLU A 255 7.95 28.05 30.06
N ALA A 256 9.04 27.28 30.00
CA ALA A 256 10.26 27.49 30.77
C ALA A 256 11.20 28.54 30.15
N GLY A 257 10.82 29.18 29.03
CA GLY A 257 11.61 30.23 28.36
C GLY A 257 12.74 29.71 27.47
N VAL A 258 12.74 28.42 27.12
CA VAL A 258 13.73 27.84 26.20
C VAL A 258 13.28 28.08 24.76
N ASP A 259 14.18 28.58 23.90
CA ASP A 259 13.91 28.72 22.48
C ASP A 259 13.94 27.32 21.78
N VAL A 260 12.79 26.88 21.30
CA VAL A 260 12.61 25.59 20.58
C VAL A 260 12.40 25.77 19.08
N SER A 261 12.72 26.97 18.55
CA SER A 261 12.68 27.19 17.10
C SER A 261 13.65 26.24 16.39
N ASP A 262 13.31 25.84 15.16
CA ASP A 262 14.17 24.94 14.37
C ASP A 262 15.57 25.54 14.16
N ALA A 263 15.70 26.86 14.06
CA ALA A 263 17.00 27.57 13.99
C ALA A 263 17.81 27.44 15.25
N ALA A 264 17.20 27.64 16.44
CA ALA A 264 17.87 27.51 17.72
C ALA A 264 18.29 26.05 17.98
N LEU A 265 17.41 25.09 17.69
CA LEU A 265 17.71 23.67 17.88
C LEU A 265 18.77 23.14 16.90
N ALA A 266 18.85 23.67 15.68
CA ALA A 266 19.89 23.31 14.71
C ALA A 266 21.30 23.82 15.19
N GLY A 267 21.34 24.89 15.99
CA GLY A 267 22.56 25.42 16.57
C GLY A 267 22.95 24.84 17.95
N ALA A 268 22.16 23.90 18.48
CA ALA A 268 22.41 23.33 19.81
C ALA A 268 23.72 22.54 19.87
N ASP A 269 24.42 22.67 21.01
CA ASP A 269 25.67 21.92 21.26
C ASP A 269 25.39 20.46 21.63
N LEU A 270 25.34 19.59 20.61
CA LEU A 270 25.07 18.17 20.79
C LEU A 270 26.15 17.39 21.54
N SER A 271 27.35 18.00 21.82
CA SER A 271 28.40 17.36 22.63
C SER A 271 27.97 17.16 24.10
N LYS A 272 26.93 17.84 24.54
CA LYS A 272 26.30 17.67 25.86
C LYS A 272 25.50 16.38 25.99
N LEU A 273 25.15 15.72 24.89
CA LEU A 273 24.49 14.41 24.85
C LEU A 273 25.57 13.32 25.04
N SER A 274 25.83 12.93 26.26
CA SER A 274 26.95 12.03 26.58
C SER A 274 26.53 10.65 27.08
N HIS A 275 25.29 10.50 27.53
CA HIS A 275 24.79 9.23 28.04
C HIS A 275 24.51 8.23 26.92
N GLU A 276 24.81 6.95 27.13
CA GLU A 276 24.66 5.88 26.13
C GLU A 276 23.26 5.78 25.51
N ALA A 277 22.20 6.06 26.32
CA ALA A 277 20.83 6.03 25.86
C ALA A 277 20.52 7.21 24.91
N GLU A 278 21.06 8.41 25.14
CA GLU A 278 20.93 9.56 24.25
C GLU A 278 21.66 9.31 22.93
N ILE A 279 22.89 8.78 23.02
CA ILE A 279 23.69 8.37 21.85
C ILE A 279 22.98 7.24 21.08
N GLY A 280 22.33 6.31 21.77
CA GLY A 280 21.52 5.24 21.16
C GLY A 280 20.40 5.79 20.29
N VAL A 281 19.61 6.74 20.80
CA VAL A 281 18.56 7.42 20.03
C VAL A 281 19.16 8.17 18.84
N ALA A 282 20.28 8.88 19.01
CA ALA A 282 20.95 9.60 17.91
C ALA A 282 21.44 8.63 16.80
N LYS A 283 22.00 7.49 17.17
CA LYS A 283 22.38 6.43 16.21
C LYS A 283 21.17 5.86 15.46
N LYS A 284 20.08 5.61 16.18
CA LYS A 284 18.82 5.14 15.58
C LYS A 284 18.29 6.17 14.56
N LEU A 285 18.31 7.45 14.88
CA LEU A 285 17.93 8.51 13.94
C LEU A 285 18.81 8.53 12.69
N ALA A 286 20.10 8.29 12.81
CA ALA A 286 21.04 8.26 11.68
C ALA A 286 20.76 7.12 10.68
N GLU A 287 20.06 6.06 11.08
CA GLU A 287 19.66 4.95 10.22
C GLU A 287 18.53 5.34 9.25
N TRP A 288 17.73 6.37 9.57
CA TRP A 288 16.48 6.70 8.90
C TRP A 288 16.61 6.89 7.38
N PRO A 289 17.54 7.71 6.84
CA PRO A 289 17.62 7.90 5.38
C PRO A 289 17.87 6.59 4.62
N ARG A 290 18.80 5.76 5.14
CA ARG A 290 19.11 4.47 4.54
C ARG A 290 17.94 3.49 4.63
N LEU A 291 17.20 3.52 5.73
CA LEU A 291 16.01 2.67 5.90
C LEU A 291 14.93 2.99 4.87
N VAL A 292 14.66 4.29 4.64
CA VAL A 292 13.68 4.74 3.63
C VAL A 292 14.09 4.25 2.25
N GLU A 293 15.38 4.39 1.89
CA GLU A 293 15.90 3.90 0.61
C GLU A 293 15.73 2.38 0.45
N ILE A 294 16.07 1.60 1.49
CA ILE A 294 15.92 0.15 1.48
C ILE A 294 14.43 -0.25 1.37
N ALA A 295 13.56 0.43 2.11
CA ALA A 295 12.12 0.13 2.08
C ALA A 295 11.51 0.48 0.71
N ALA A 296 11.92 1.59 0.10
CA ALA A 296 11.47 2.01 -1.21
C ALA A 296 11.94 1.04 -2.31
N ASN A 297 13.23 0.73 -2.36
CA ASN A 297 13.80 -0.17 -3.37
C ASN A 297 13.24 -1.61 -3.26
N GLY A 298 12.92 -2.06 -2.04
CA GLY A 298 12.30 -3.37 -1.79
C GLY A 298 10.78 -3.38 -1.96
N HIS A 299 10.14 -2.21 -2.06
CA HIS A 299 8.68 -2.04 -1.96
C HIS A 299 8.14 -2.67 -0.67
N GLU A 300 8.79 -2.36 0.47
CA GLU A 300 8.55 -3.01 1.76
C GLU A 300 8.16 -1.99 2.85
N PRO A 301 6.96 -1.38 2.78
CA PRO A 301 6.53 -0.34 3.74
C PRO A 301 6.48 -0.82 5.20
N HIS A 302 6.35 -2.12 5.45
CA HIS A 302 6.39 -2.68 6.81
C HIS A 302 7.71 -2.38 7.55
N LYS A 303 8.83 -2.20 6.83
CA LYS A 303 10.11 -1.80 7.43
C LYS A 303 10.03 -0.43 8.10
N ILE A 304 9.26 0.48 7.51
CA ILE A 304 9.01 1.81 8.09
C ILE A 304 8.23 1.65 9.40
N ALA A 305 7.15 0.86 9.42
CA ALA A 305 6.34 0.65 10.60
C ALA A 305 7.15 0.06 11.76
N PHE A 306 8.00 -0.94 11.50
CA PHE A 306 8.88 -1.53 12.51
C PHE A 306 9.91 -0.56 13.05
N TYR A 307 10.55 0.19 12.15
CA TYR A 307 11.53 1.21 12.57
C TYR A 307 10.90 2.29 13.47
N LEU A 308 9.69 2.76 13.13
CA LEU A 308 8.99 3.74 13.95
C LEU A 308 8.66 3.19 15.35
N TYR A 309 8.27 1.93 15.43
CA TYR A 309 8.04 1.27 16.71
C TYR A 309 9.32 1.19 17.55
N ASP A 310 10.43 0.77 16.94
CA ASP A 310 11.74 0.70 17.61
C ASP A 310 12.20 2.08 18.08
N LEU A 311 12.11 3.11 17.23
CA LEU A 311 12.46 4.48 17.58
C LEU A 311 11.60 5.02 18.73
N ALA A 312 10.30 4.72 18.71
CA ALA A 312 9.40 5.06 19.82
C ALA A 312 9.79 4.34 21.10
N SER A 313 10.20 3.07 21.01
CA SER A 313 10.69 2.27 22.15
C SER A 313 11.95 2.88 22.76
N ASP A 314 12.91 3.28 21.93
CA ASP A 314 14.15 3.92 22.39
C ASP A 314 13.85 5.25 23.09
N LEU A 315 12.95 6.08 22.54
CA LEU A 315 12.52 7.32 23.17
C LEU A 315 11.84 7.08 24.53
N HIS A 316 10.92 6.11 24.59
CA HIS A 316 10.23 5.77 25.84
C HIS A 316 11.20 5.19 26.87
N GLY A 317 12.20 4.43 26.43
CA GLY A 317 13.28 3.94 27.27
C GLY A 317 14.10 5.07 27.86
N LEU A 318 14.51 6.04 27.05
CA LEU A 318 15.21 7.24 27.49
C LEU A 318 14.37 8.08 28.48
N TRP A 319 13.07 8.27 28.16
CA TRP A 319 12.12 8.95 29.03
C TRP A 319 12.05 8.31 30.42
N ASN A 320 11.89 7.00 30.47
CA ASN A 320 11.74 6.26 31.73
C ASN A 320 13.02 6.36 32.61
N ARG A 321 14.22 6.34 32.00
CA ARG A 321 15.49 6.54 32.70
C ARG A 321 15.55 7.92 33.35
N GLY A 322 14.94 8.96 32.78
CA GLY A 322 14.84 10.29 33.39
C GLY A 322 14.00 10.34 34.68
N ASN A 323 13.26 9.28 35.05
CA ASN A 323 12.60 9.17 36.34
C ASN A 323 13.61 8.82 37.47
N ASP A 324 14.60 7.98 37.15
CA ASP A 324 15.59 7.47 38.07
C ASP A 324 16.85 8.36 38.08
N ASP A 325 17.22 8.94 36.93
CA ASP A 325 18.36 9.82 36.74
C ASP A 325 17.92 11.20 36.23
N VAL A 326 17.93 12.18 37.09
CA VAL A 326 17.53 13.58 36.81
C VAL A 326 18.36 14.17 35.66
N SER A 327 19.63 13.76 35.49
CA SER A 327 20.48 14.24 34.41
C SER A 327 19.97 13.85 33.02
N LEU A 328 19.10 12.82 32.91
CA LEU A 328 18.48 12.35 31.67
C LEU A 328 17.12 13.00 31.39
N ARG A 329 16.58 13.83 32.25
CA ARG A 329 15.37 14.60 31.96
C ARG A 329 15.64 15.55 30.82
N PHE A 330 14.63 15.77 29.99
CA PHE A 330 14.75 16.65 28.83
C PHE A 330 14.82 18.15 29.20
N LEU A 331 14.22 18.54 30.34
CA LEU A 331 14.31 19.86 30.90
C LEU A 331 15.27 19.80 32.09
N GLN A 332 16.33 20.61 32.06
CA GLN A 332 17.35 20.70 33.09
C GLN A 332 17.22 22.04 33.81
N ASP A 333 16.97 22.01 35.12
CA ASP A 333 16.80 23.23 35.92
C ASP A 333 18.09 24.05 35.93
N GLY A 334 18.01 25.30 35.46
CA GLY A 334 19.13 26.23 35.43
C GLY A 334 20.19 25.97 34.36
N ASP A 335 20.03 24.96 33.51
CA ASP A 335 20.94 24.67 32.37
C ASP A 335 20.16 24.63 31.02
N ASN A 336 19.98 25.82 30.47
CA ASN A 336 19.26 25.99 29.19
C ASN A 336 20.01 25.36 28.01
N ASP A 337 21.35 25.36 28.02
CA ASP A 337 22.13 24.80 26.91
C ASP A 337 21.98 23.29 26.85
N THR A 338 22.06 22.59 27.98
CA THR A 338 21.82 21.14 28.03
C THR A 338 20.37 20.83 27.71
N THR A 339 19.41 21.63 28.22
CA THR A 339 17.98 21.50 27.83
C THR A 339 17.81 21.60 26.32
N GLN A 340 18.42 22.64 25.70
CA GLN A 340 18.30 22.84 24.24
C GLN A 340 18.88 21.66 23.45
N SER A 341 20.02 21.10 23.87
CA SER A 341 20.61 19.91 23.24
C SER A 341 19.69 18.68 23.32
N LYS A 342 19.08 18.45 24.49
CA LYS A 342 18.11 17.35 24.69
C LYS A 342 16.82 17.54 23.90
N ILE A 343 16.32 18.79 23.85
CA ILE A 343 15.15 19.14 23.04
C ILE A 343 15.47 18.95 21.55
N ALA A 344 16.66 19.30 21.07
CA ALA A 344 17.09 19.06 19.70
C ALA A 344 17.04 17.56 19.34
N LEU A 345 17.52 16.68 20.23
CA LEU A 345 17.47 15.24 20.05
C LEU A 345 16.03 14.74 19.90
N ILE A 346 15.14 15.09 20.83
CA ILE A 346 13.75 14.60 20.76
C ILE A 346 12.94 15.28 19.66
N ARG A 347 13.28 16.51 19.28
CA ARG A 347 12.71 17.16 18.08
C ARG A 347 13.04 16.36 16.83
N ALA A 348 14.29 15.90 16.67
CA ALA A 348 14.66 15.02 15.57
C ALA A 348 13.85 13.71 15.57
N VAL A 349 13.60 13.11 16.75
CA VAL A 349 12.70 11.94 16.86
C VAL A 349 11.30 12.28 16.34
N SER A 350 10.71 13.42 16.74
CA SER A 350 9.38 13.80 16.29
C SER A 350 9.31 14.04 14.78
N VAL A 351 10.36 14.61 14.17
CA VAL A 351 10.47 14.81 12.72
C VAL A 351 10.49 13.46 11.99
N VAL A 352 11.30 12.52 12.45
CA VAL A 352 11.42 11.21 11.84
C VAL A 352 10.12 10.41 12.00
N ILE A 353 9.50 10.43 13.19
CA ILE A 353 8.19 9.77 13.39
C ILE A 353 7.14 10.38 12.47
N ALA A 354 7.04 11.72 12.39
CA ALA A 354 6.08 12.38 11.52
C ALA A 354 6.32 12.05 10.03
N SER A 355 7.59 12.04 9.59
CA SER A 355 7.98 11.64 8.23
C SER A 355 7.57 10.20 7.93
N GLY A 356 7.89 9.26 8.81
CA GLY A 356 7.55 7.86 8.62
C GLY A 356 6.05 7.58 8.65
N LEU A 357 5.31 8.19 9.58
CA LEU A 357 3.84 8.14 9.60
C LEU A 357 3.25 8.72 8.31
N GLY A 358 3.79 9.84 7.81
CA GLY A 358 3.39 10.44 6.54
C GLY A 358 3.57 9.49 5.35
N ILE A 359 4.71 8.76 5.27
CA ILE A 359 4.95 7.72 4.25
C ILE A 359 3.87 6.63 4.32
N LEU A 360 3.47 6.24 5.53
CA LEU A 360 2.41 5.25 5.74
C LEU A 360 0.99 5.82 5.54
N GLY A 361 0.84 7.14 5.32
CA GLY A 361 -0.44 7.82 5.21
C GLY A 361 -1.19 7.92 6.54
N VAL A 362 -0.46 7.94 7.65
CA VAL A 362 -0.96 8.06 9.03
C VAL A 362 -0.64 9.46 9.56
N THR A 363 -1.58 10.06 10.27
CA THR A 363 -1.42 11.40 10.83
C THR A 363 -0.68 11.33 12.18
N PRO A 364 0.41 12.09 12.40
CA PRO A 364 1.05 12.13 13.70
C PRO A 364 0.16 12.84 14.73
N ALA A 365 0.01 12.25 15.93
CA ALA A 365 -0.78 12.85 17.00
C ALA A 365 0.01 13.97 17.69
N GLU A 366 -0.56 15.18 17.75
CA GLU A 366 0.00 16.32 18.47
C GLU A 366 -0.27 16.25 19.99
N GLU A 367 -1.40 15.62 20.36
CA GLU A 367 -1.83 15.38 21.75
C GLU A 367 -2.55 14.04 21.83
N MET A 368 -2.38 13.36 22.94
CA MET A 368 -3.14 12.15 23.27
C MET A 368 -3.61 12.27 24.73
N ARG A 369 -4.89 12.04 24.95
CA ARG A 369 -5.55 12.14 26.27
C ARG A 369 -6.00 10.77 26.74
#